data_7f4c6cddb567f9dce89109e91eeba991
#
_entry.id   7f4c6cddb567f9dce89109e91eeba991
#
_cell.length_a   1.000
_cell.length_b   1.000
_cell.length_c   1.000
_cell.angle_alpha   90.00
_cell.angle_beta   90.00
_cell.angle_gamma   90.00
#
_symmetry.space_group_name_H-M   'P 1'
#
loop_
_entity.id
_entity.type
_entity.pdbx_description
1 polymer ?
#
loop_
_entity_poly.entity_id
_entity_poly.type
_entity_poly.pdbx_seq_one_letter_code
_entity_poly.pdbx_strand_id
1 'polypeptide(L)'
;MLSNPPFGTPWKTDLKAWGDIKKDDITDTRFRVNYKGEDFSLIPDISDPQMLFLANNISKMKRDTVLGSRIVEVHNGSSLFTGKAGQGPSNLRQYILEQDLLEAIVAVPEKMFYNTGISTYIWVLANKKEKRRKGKVQLIDATSFKKPLRKNLGEKNCEVDKTIRDHILELYMAFDQADERYSKVFATYEFGYWEVPVYTPQYDENGKPILDKKGKPVKPNSDKEIIPFTYEGGIEAFIENEVRPYAPDVFIKPGSEKIGYELSFTKYFYQPVQLRTLEEITQDIRAIERETDGLLEEILGG
;
A
#
# COMPACT_ATOMS: atom_id res chain seq x y z
N MET A 1 -18.00 7.19 11.52
CA MET A 1 -17.43 6.18 12.43
C MET A 1 -15.96 6.49 12.61
N LEU A 2 -15.46 6.41 13.85
CA LEU A 2 -14.02 6.54 14.16
C LEU A 2 -13.55 5.21 14.73
N SER A 3 -12.43 4.70 14.26
CA SER A 3 -11.91 3.38 14.64
C SER A 3 -10.39 3.38 14.70
N ASN A 4 -9.85 2.69 15.71
CA ASN A 4 -8.43 2.38 15.83
C ASN A 4 -8.31 0.89 16.17
N PRO A 5 -8.45 0.01 15.17
CA PRO A 5 -8.43 -1.43 15.40
C PRO A 5 -7.06 -1.91 15.84
N PRO A 6 -6.98 -3.06 16.51
CA PRO A 6 -5.68 -3.69 16.78
C PRO A 6 -5.04 -4.13 15.47
N PHE A 7 -3.76 -3.85 15.29
CA PHE A 7 -2.96 -4.38 14.20
C PHE A 7 -1.83 -5.25 14.72
N GLY A 8 -1.45 -6.26 13.92
CA GLY A 8 -0.40 -7.22 14.29
C GLY A 8 -0.87 -8.38 15.16
N THR A 9 -2.16 -8.47 15.52
CA THR A 9 -2.72 -9.60 16.29
C THR A 9 -3.55 -10.49 15.35
N PRO A 10 -3.10 -11.73 15.05
CA PRO A 10 -3.88 -12.63 14.19
C PRO A 10 -5.24 -12.97 14.80
N TRP A 11 -6.28 -13.02 13.97
CA TRP A 11 -7.64 -13.39 14.38
C TRP A 11 -7.95 -14.90 14.25
N LYS A 12 -6.90 -15.72 14.24
CA LYS A 12 -7.02 -17.18 14.19
C LYS A 12 -7.78 -17.79 15.38
N THR A 13 -7.66 -17.15 16.54
CA THR A 13 -8.38 -17.57 17.76
C THR A 13 -9.88 -17.42 17.63
N ASP A 14 -10.36 -16.42 16.87
CA ASP A 14 -11.79 -16.21 16.62
C ASP A 14 -12.36 -17.32 15.75
N LEU A 15 -11.64 -17.79 14.72
CA LEU A 15 -12.03 -18.93 13.91
C LEU A 15 -12.19 -20.20 14.74
N LYS A 16 -11.28 -20.43 15.71
CA LYS A 16 -11.39 -21.55 16.65
C LYS A 16 -12.60 -21.42 17.56
N ALA A 17 -12.86 -20.21 18.09
CA ALA A 17 -14.01 -19.94 18.94
C ALA A 17 -15.35 -20.14 18.21
N TRP A 18 -15.37 -19.99 16.88
CA TRP A 18 -16.53 -20.22 16.03
C TRP A 18 -16.69 -21.66 15.55
N GLY A 19 -15.96 -22.61 16.12
CA GLY A 19 -16.04 -24.04 15.78
C GLY A 19 -14.94 -24.52 14.86
N ASP A 20 -13.77 -23.87 14.91
CA ASP A 20 -12.58 -24.20 14.12
C ASP A 20 -12.84 -24.19 12.59
N ILE A 21 -13.67 -23.23 12.15
CA ILE A 21 -13.99 -23.03 10.74
C ILE A 21 -12.79 -22.48 9.96
N LYS A 22 -12.76 -22.74 8.66
CA LYS A 22 -11.76 -22.13 7.77
C LYS A 22 -12.22 -20.71 7.38
N LYS A 23 -11.25 -19.86 7.07
CA LYS A 23 -11.50 -18.49 6.57
C LYS A 23 -12.48 -18.47 5.38
N ASP A 24 -12.35 -19.44 4.48
CA ASP A 24 -13.15 -19.49 3.25
C ASP A 24 -14.58 -19.98 3.48
N ASP A 25 -14.86 -20.57 4.66
CA ASP A 25 -16.20 -21.03 5.04
C ASP A 25 -17.06 -19.91 5.62
N ILE A 26 -16.50 -18.69 5.80
CA ILE A 26 -17.23 -17.54 6.30
C ILE A 26 -18.19 -17.03 5.22
N THR A 27 -19.49 -17.08 5.53
CA THR A 27 -20.58 -16.65 4.63
C THR A 27 -21.25 -15.34 5.06
N ASP A 28 -20.72 -14.66 6.07
CA ASP A 28 -21.28 -13.42 6.60
C ASP A 28 -21.29 -12.32 5.53
N THR A 29 -22.47 -11.75 5.29
CA THR A 29 -22.72 -10.74 4.27
C THR A 29 -21.98 -9.40 4.47
N ARG A 30 -21.39 -9.19 5.65
CA ARG A 30 -20.49 -8.06 5.89
C ARG A 30 -19.18 -8.20 5.15
N PHE A 31 -18.78 -9.44 4.88
CA PHE A 31 -17.47 -9.80 4.32
C PHE A 31 -17.59 -10.52 2.97
N ARG A 32 -18.80 -10.94 2.59
CA ARG A 32 -19.09 -11.51 1.27
C ARG A 32 -20.18 -10.67 0.63
N VAL A 33 -19.84 -10.03 -0.47
CA VAL A 33 -20.71 -9.09 -1.15
C VAL A 33 -20.98 -9.54 -2.58
N ASN A 34 -22.16 -9.26 -3.10
CA ASN A 34 -22.38 -9.37 -4.54
C ASN A 34 -21.73 -8.16 -5.21
N TYR A 35 -20.68 -8.41 -5.99
CA TYR A 35 -19.94 -7.37 -6.68
C TYR A 35 -19.78 -7.73 -8.16
N LYS A 36 -20.27 -6.87 -9.06
CA LYS A 36 -20.30 -7.12 -10.52
C LYS A 36 -20.99 -8.44 -10.90
N GLY A 37 -21.95 -8.89 -10.09
CA GLY A 37 -22.70 -10.12 -10.33
C GLY A 37 -22.09 -11.39 -9.75
N GLU A 38 -20.94 -11.30 -9.10
CA GLU A 38 -20.22 -12.41 -8.49
C GLU A 38 -20.19 -12.32 -6.97
N ASP A 39 -20.00 -13.46 -6.30
CA ASP A 39 -19.74 -13.53 -4.86
C ASP A 39 -18.28 -13.11 -4.60
N PHE A 40 -18.11 -11.91 -4.05
CA PHE A 40 -16.83 -11.28 -3.85
C PHE A 40 -16.43 -11.25 -2.38
N SER A 41 -15.30 -11.90 -2.05
CA SER A 41 -14.82 -11.99 -0.68
C SER A 41 -13.97 -10.77 -0.31
N LEU A 42 -14.38 -10.07 0.75
CA LEU A 42 -13.64 -8.98 1.41
C LEU A 42 -12.85 -9.47 2.62
N ILE A 43 -12.79 -10.78 2.86
CA ILE A 43 -12.16 -11.37 4.04
C ILE A 43 -10.63 -11.25 3.91
N PRO A 44 -9.95 -10.49 4.81
CA PRO A 44 -8.51 -10.33 4.77
C PRO A 44 -7.77 -11.60 5.20
N ASP A 45 -6.45 -11.53 5.13
CA ASP A 45 -5.61 -12.59 5.67
C ASP A 45 -5.74 -12.68 7.21
N ILE A 46 -5.54 -13.88 7.76
CA ILE A 46 -5.69 -14.14 9.20
C ILE A 46 -4.76 -13.27 10.05
N SER A 47 -3.64 -12.85 9.50
CA SER A 47 -2.67 -11.95 10.14
C SER A 47 -3.08 -10.48 10.14
N ASP A 48 -4.17 -10.10 9.43
CA ASP A 48 -4.53 -8.69 9.21
C ASP A 48 -5.96 -8.37 9.71
N PRO A 49 -6.16 -8.24 11.03
CA PRO A 49 -7.47 -7.95 11.62
C PRO A 49 -7.98 -6.55 11.30
N GLN A 50 -7.10 -5.57 11.09
CA GLN A 50 -7.51 -4.18 10.82
C GLN A 50 -8.39 -4.08 9.57
N MET A 51 -8.07 -4.84 8.52
CA MET A 51 -8.87 -4.87 7.30
C MET A 51 -10.24 -5.53 7.52
N LEU A 52 -10.37 -6.42 8.48
CA LEU A 52 -11.66 -7.00 8.88
C LEU A 52 -12.55 -5.96 9.56
N PHE A 53 -11.98 -5.11 10.43
CA PHE A 53 -12.69 -3.97 11.04
C PHE A 53 -13.17 -2.99 9.97
N LEU A 54 -12.30 -2.67 8.99
CA LEU A 54 -12.66 -1.78 7.90
C LEU A 54 -13.82 -2.34 7.06
N ALA A 55 -13.80 -3.62 6.68
CA ALA A 55 -14.89 -4.27 5.97
C ALA A 55 -16.20 -4.24 6.78
N ASN A 56 -16.15 -4.54 8.08
CA ASN A 56 -17.28 -4.42 8.96
C ASN A 56 -17.83 -2.99 9.03
N ASN A 57 -16.98 -1.97 9.13
CA ASN A 57 -17.41 -0.58 9.15
C ASN A 57 -18.05 -0.15 7.82
N ILE A 58 -17.50 -0.60 6.68
CA ILE A 58 -18.08 -0.35 5.36
C ILE A 58 -19.50 -0.95 5.26
N SER A 59 -19.71 -2.17 5.76
CA SER A 59 -21.04 -2.81 5.74
C SER A 59 -22.10 -2.03 6.50
N LYS A 60 -21.71 -1.19 7.44
CA LYS A 60 -22.59 -0.35 8.29
C LYS A 60 -22.78 1.07 7.75
N MET A 61 -22.21 1.41 6.63
CA MET A 61 -22.41 2.73 6.02
C MET A 61 -23.87 2.90 5.58
N LYS A 62 -24.51 3.97 6.07
CA LYS A 62 -25.87 4.35 5.65
C LYS A 62 -25.83 4.97 4.26
N ARG A 63 -26.57 4.40 3.32
CA ARG A 63 -26.60 4.84 1.91
C ARG A 63 -27.76 5.80 1.63
N ASP A 64 -28.85 5.69 2.41
CA ASP A 64 -30.13 6.37 2.15
C ASP A 64 -30.26 7.72 2.88
N THR A 65 -29.19 8.22 3.49
CA THR A 65 -29.18 9.53 4.15
C THR A 65 -28.61 10.60 3.23
N VAL A 66 -29.02 11.86 3.42
CA VAL A 66 -28.54 13.00 2.61
C VAL A 66 -27.01 13.13 2.65
N LEU A 67 -26.42 13.01 3.82
CA LEU A 67 -24.98 13.17 4.04
C LEU A 67 -24.17 11.89 3.79
N GLY A 68 -24.84 10.73 3.69
CA GLY A 68 -24.16 9.44 3.65
C GLY A 68 -23.46 9.10 4.97
N SER A 69 -22.39 8.36 4.87
CA SER A 69 -21.53 7.97 5.99
C SER A 69 -20.08 8.26 5.70
N ARG A 70 -19.32 8.53 6.77
CA ARG A 70 -17.87 8.66 6.72
C ARG A 70 -17.22 7.75 7.77
N ILE A 71 -16.13 7.11 7.37
CA ILE A 71 -15.28 6.31 8.25
C ILE A 71 -13.92 7.00 8.30
N VAL A 72 -13.34 7.07 9.50
CA VAL A 72 -11.93 7.42 9.71
C VAL A 72 -11.32 6.33 10.56
N GLU A 73 -10.34 5.64 10.03
CA GLU A 73 -9.75 4.46 10.68
C GLU A 73 -8.21 4.50 10.58
N VAL A 74 -7.54 4.13 11.67
CA VAL A 74 -6.07 4.08 11.74
C VAL A 74 -5.61 2.68 11.35
N HIS A 75 -4.65 2.61 10.44
CA HIS A 75 -4.05 1.37 9.95
C HIS A 75 -2.53 1.42 10.02
N ASN A 76 -1.88 0.27 10.07
CA ASN A 76 -0.46 0.17 9.78
C ASN A 76 -0.21 0.11 8.26
N GLY A 77 1.05 0.18 7.84
CA GLY A 77 1.42 0.22 6.43
C GLY A 77 1.05 -1.04 5.63
N SER A 78 0.90 -2.20 6.28
CA SER A 78 0.55 -3.44 5.58
C SER A 78 -0.78 -3.35 4.84
N SER A 79 -1.74 -2.59 5.37
CA SER A 79 -3.05 -2.38 4.74
C SER A 79 -2.98 -1.79 3.32
N LEU A 80 -1.89 -1.10 3.00
CA LEU A 80 -1.71 -0.41 1.72
C LEU A 80 -1.33 -1.37 0.57
N PHE A 81 -0.57 -2.44 0.85
CA PHE A 81 0.05 -3.26 -0.19
C PHE A 81 -0.03 -4.77 0.04
N THR A 82 -0.29 -5.28 1.24
CA THR A 82 -0.34 -6.74 1.46
C THR A 82 -1.49 -7.42 0.75
N GLY A 83 -1.34 -8.72 0.51
CA GLY A 83 -2.33 -9.56 -0.15
C GLY A 83 -2.06 -9.72 -1.66
N LYS A 84 -2.33 -10.92 -2.17
CA LYS A 84 -2.20 -11.24 -3.59
C LYS A 84 -3.38 -10.70 -4.38
N ALA A 85 -3.17 -10.41 -5.66
CA ALA A 85 -4.23 -10.03 -6.58
C ALA A 85 -5.39 -11.04 -6.57
N GLY A 86 -6.62 -10.55 -6.51
CA GLY A 86 -7.83 -11.35 -6.47
C GLY A 86 -8.11 -12.04 -5.12
N GLN A 87 -7.44 -11.65 -4.03
CA GLN A 87 -7.62 -12.26 -2.71
C GLN A 87 -7.47 -11.25 -1.57
N GLY A 88 -8.10 -11.57 -0.43
CA GLY A 88 -7.88 -10.95 0.86
C GLY A 88 -7.88 -9.40 0.85
N PRO A 89 -6.83 -8.77 1.40
CA PRO A 89 -6.73 -7.32 1.49
C PRO A 89 -6.77 -6.61 0.13
N SER A 90 -6.23 -7.23 -0.93
CA SER A 90 -6.28 -6.68 -2.29
C SER A 90 -7.72 -6.56 -2.81
N ASN A 91 -8.58 -7.54 -2.54
CA ASN A 91 -10.00 -7.49 -2.88
C ASN A 91 -10.72 -6.36 -2.14
N LEU A 92 -10.40 -6.16 -0.85
CA LEU A 92 -11.01 -5.09 -0.09
C LEU A 92 -10.59 -3.71 -0.64
N ARG A 93 -9.30 -3.53 -1.00
CA ARG A 93 -8.83 -2.30 -1.67
C ARG A 93 -9.52 -2.11 -3.02
N GLN A 94 -9.63 -3.17 -3.83
CA GLN A 94 -10.37 -3.13 -5.09
C GLN A 94 -11.80 -2.64 -4.87
N TYR A 95 -12.54 -3.26 -3.95
CA TYR A 95 -13.91 -2.88 -3.65
C TYR A 95 -14.02 -1.41 -3.23
N ILE A 96 -13.16 -0.96 -2.31
CA ILE A 96 -13.16 0.42 -1.80
C ILE A 96 -12.88 1.44 -2.91
N LEU A 97 -11.92 1.16 -3.78
CA LEU A 97 -11.49 2.07 -4.85
C LEU A 97 -12.49 2.08 -6.01
N GLU A 98 -12.96 0.92 -6.45
CA GLU A 98 -13.92 0.83 -7.56
C GLU A 98 -15.34 1.27 -7.16
N GLN A 99 -15.70 1.17 -5.87
CA GLN A 99 -16.94 1.74 -5.33
C GLN A 99 -16.80 3.24 -4.97
N ASP A 100 -15.65 3.84 -5.27
CA ASP A 100 -15.34 5.25 -4.98
C ASP A 100 -15.55 5.64 -3.52
N LEU A 101 -15.22 4.74 -2.58
CA LEU A 101 -15.38 5.00 -1.15
C LEU A 101 -14.17 5.70 -0.53
N LEU A 102 -12.95 5.44 -1.01
CA LEU A 102 -11.73 6.02 -0.45
C LEU A 102 -11.60 7.50 -0.84
N GLU A 103 -11.64 8.37 0.14
CA GLU A 103 -11.53 9.81 -0.05
C GLU A 103 -10.10 10.32 0.12
N ALA A 104 -9.41 9.86 1.19
CA ALA A 104 -8.02 10.21 1.44
C ALA A 104 -7.31 9.17 2.31
N ILE A 105 -5.97 9.17 2.23
CA ILE A 105 -5.09 8.52 3.20
C ILE A 105 -4.05 9.54 3.67
N VAL A 106 -3.87 9.62 5.00
CA VAL A 106 -2.88 10.50 5.62
C VAL A 106 -1.82 9.62 6.29
N ALA A 107 -0.58 9.67 5.81
CA ALA A 107 0.56 9.10 6.50
C ALA A 107 0.92 10.00 7.69
N VAL A 108 0.97 9.44 8.89
CA VAL A 108 1.27 10.20 10.11
C VAL A 108 2.65 9.85 10.64
N PRO A 109 3.24 10.68 11.51
CA PRO A 109 4.58 10.44 12.04
C PRO A 109 4.72 9.09 12.74
N GLU A 110 5.84 8.42 12.53
CA GLU A 110 6.21 7.26 13.34
C GLU A 110 6.31 7.61 14.82
N LYS A 111 6.12 6.62 15.68
CA LYS A 111 6.19 6.79 17.14
C LYS A 111 5.23 7.85 17.71
N MET A 112 4.14 8.14 16.97
CA MET A 112 3.06 9.01 17.45
C MET A 112 2.13 8.29 18.43
N PHE A 113 1.98 6.97 18.29
CA PHE A 113 1.14 6.14 19.16
C PHE A 113 1.96 5.43 20.23
N TYR A 114 1.29 5.06 21.35
CA TYR A 114 1.91 4.27 22.41
C TYR A 114 2.22 2.85 21.89
N ASN A 115 3.32 2.28 22.39
CA ASN A 115 3.73 0.89 22.15
C ASN A 115 3.83 0.47 20.67
N THR A 116 4.03 1.41 19.76
CA THR A 116 4.27 1.10 18.35
C THR A 116 5.24 2.08 17.73
N GLY A 117 6.28 1.56 17.08
CA GLY A 117 7.26 2.33 16.31
C GLY A 117 7.03 2.30 14.81
N ILE A 118 5.96 1.60 14.36
CA ILE A 118 5.69 1.42 12.93
C ILE A 118 4.96 2.60 12.32
N SER A 119 5.12 2.77 11.01
CA SER A 119 4.37 3.76 10.22
C SER A 119 2.87 3.48 10.26
N THR A 120 2.09 4.51 10.50
CA THR A 120 0.63 4.44 10.58
C THR A 120 -0.03 5.42 9.62
N TYR A 121 -1.23 5.05 9.18
CA TYR A 121 -1.99 5.75 8.15
C TYR A 121 -3.42 5.92 8.59
N ILE A 122 -3.97 7.11 8.39
CA ILE A 122 -5.38 7.40 8.63
C ILE A 122 -6.11 7.25 7.31
N TRP A 123 -7.02 6.27 7.23
CA TRP A 123 -7.89 6.06 6.10
C TRP A 123 -9.18 6.85 6.27
N VAL A 124 -9.55 7.64 5.28
CA VAL A 124 -10.79 8.41 5.24
C VAL A 124 -11.66 7.89 4.11
N LEU A 125 -12.80 7.29 4.46
CA LEU A 125 -13.77 6.79 3.50
C LEU A 125 -15.07 7.58 3.60
N ALA A 126 -15.72 7.79 2.47
CA ALA A 126 -17.04 8.41 2.36
C ALA A 126 -17.84 7.76 1.23
N ASN A 127 -19.10 7.40 1.46
CA ASN A 127 -19.98 6.90 0.42
C ASN A 127 -20.78 8.00 -0.31
N LYS A 128 -20.57 9.26 0.10
CA LYS A 128 -21.05 10.46 -0.60
C LYS A 128 -19.95 11.52 -0.63
N LYS A 129 -19.03 11.36 -1.56
CA LYS A 129 -17.95 12.32 -1.78
C LYS A 129 -18.47 13.63 -2.39
N GLU A 130 -17.79 14.73 -2.10
CA GLU A 130 -17.95 15.99 -2.82
C GLU A 130 -17.69 15.79 -4.32
N LYS A 131 -18.38 16.59 -5.16
CA LYS A 131 -18.28 16.45 -6.63
C LYS A 131 -16.84 16.48 -7.15
N ARG A 132 -15.99 17.35 -6.59
CA ARG A 132 -14.56 17.48 -6.97
C ARG A 132 -13.71 16.26 -6.60
N ARG A 133 -14.14 15.47 -5.59
CA ARG A 133 -13.42 14.29 -5.07
C ARG A 133 -13.89 12.97 -5.69
N LYS A 134 -14.96 12.99 -6.49
CA LYS A 134 -15.48 11.76 -7.11
C LYS A 134 -14.45 11.14 -8.07
N GLY A 135 -14.26 9.84 -7.97
CA GLY A 135 -13.30 9.07 -8.77
C GLY A 135 -11.83 9.36 -8.43
N LYS A 136 -11.57 10.08 -7.32
CA LYS A 136 -10.22 10.51 -6.93
C LYS A 136 -9.92 10.14 -5.48
N VAL A 137 -8.64 9.97 -5.18
CA VAL A 137 -8.09 9.73 -3.84
C VAL A 137 -6.98 10.73 -3.58
N GLN A 138 -7.01 11.36 -2.40
CA GLN A 138 -5.95 12.25 -1.94
C GLN A 138 -5.01 11.48 -1.02
N LEU A 139 -3.72 11.50 -1.31
CA LEU A 139 -2.67 11.01 -0.43
C LEU A 139 -1.99 12.21 0.23
N ILE A 140 -1.83 12.17 1.56
CA ILE A 140 -1.20 13.25 2.33
C ILE A 140 -0.05 12.67 3.14
N ASP A 141 1.16 13.17 2.90
CA ASP A 141 2.34 12.82 3.68
C ASP A 141 2.55 13.84 4.81
N ALA A 142 2.10 13.47 6.00
CA ALA A 142 2.31 14.24 7.22
C ALA A 142 3.39 13.63 8.13
N THR A 143 4.23 12.74 7.62
CA THR A 143 5.24 12.01 8.42
C THR A 143 6.27 12.94 9.08
N SER A 144 6.54 14.09 8.46
CA SER A 144 7.43 15.13 9.00
C SER A 144 6.75 16.08 9.98
N PHE A 145 5.41 16.11 10.06
CA PHE A 145 4.64 17.06 10.86
C PHE A 145 4.50 16.56 12.30
N LYS A 146 5.53 16.77 13.10
CA LYS A 146 5.59 16.29 14.47
C LYS A 146 6.27 17.28 15.41
N LYS A 147 5.83 17.26 16.66
CA LYS A 147 6.45 17.96 17.76
C LYS A 147 7.08 16.94 18.71
N PRO A 148 8.39 17.01 18.96
CA PRO A 148 9.04 16.09 19.89
C PRO A 148 8.48 16.23 21.31
N LEU A 149 8.33 15.11 22.02
CA LEU A 149 8.01 15.09 23.44
C LEU A 149 9.26 15.38 24.27
N ARG A 150 9.10 16.08 25.40
CA ARG A 150 10.19 16.31 26.37
C ARG A 150 10.69 15.01 27.00
N LYS A 151 9.80 14.01 27.15
CA LYS A 151 10.09 12.68 27.68
C LYS A 151 9.26 11.66 26.89
N ASN A 152 9.92 10.58 26.46
CA ASN A 152 9.23 9.51 25.76
C ASN A 152 8.23 8.80 26.68
N LEU A 153 7.12 8.37 26.09
CA LEU A 153 6.07 7.60 26.74
C LEU A 153 6.02 6.19 26.08
N GLY A 154 6.90 5.30 26.52
CA GLY A 154 7.19 4.06 25.81
C GLY A 154 7.83 4.36 24.45
N GLU A 155 7.33 3.77 23.38
CA GLU A 155 7.77 4.04 22.01
C GLU A 155 7.38 5.44 21.51
N LYS A 156 6.35 6.05 22.08
CA LYS A 156 5.88 7.37 21.68
C LYS A 156 6.89 8.46 22.04
N ASN A 157 7.42 9.16 21.02
CA ASN A 157 8.40 10.24 21.19
C ASN A 157 7.96 11.58 20.58
N CYS A 158 6.80 11.61 19.93
CA CYS A 158 6.25 12.82 19.32
C CYS A 158 4.73 12.91 19.47
N GLU A 159 4.22 14.09 19.17
CA GLU A 159 2.80 14.39 19.13
C GLU A 159 2.45 15.24 17.89
N VAL A 160 1.18 15.18 17.51
CA VAL A 160 0.56 16.06 16.52
C VAL A 160 -0.33 17.02 17.30
N ASP A 161 0.18 18.23 17.55
CA ASP A 161 -0.54 19.27 18.28
C ASP A 161 -1.65 19.92 17.43
N LYS A 162 -2.34 20.93 18.00
CA LYS A 162 -3.45 21.59 17.29
C LYS A 162 -2.99 22.26 16.00
N THR A 163 -1.86 22.94 16.01
CA THR A 163 -1.34 23.65 14.83
C THR A 163 -1.03 22.67 13.68
N ILE A 164 -0.40 21.55 14.01
CA ILE A 164 -0.11 20.50 13.03
C ILE A 164 -1.41 19.89 12.49
N ARG A 165 -2.39 19.60 13.35
CA ARG A 165 -3.70 19.09 12.91
C ARG A 165 -4.42 20.05 11.99
N ASP A 166 -4.41 21.33 12.32
CA ASP A 166 -5.02 22.37 11.50
C ASP A 166 -4.33 22.43 10.12
N HIS A 167 -3.01 22.33 10.06
CA HIS A 167 -2.26 22.27 8.80
C HIS A 167 -2.58 21.03 7.96
N ILE A 168 -2.67 19.84 8.58
CA ILE A 168 -3.10 18.62 7.87
C ILE A 168 -4.53 18.80 7.33
N LEU A 169 -5.41 19.41 8.10
CA LEU A 169 -6.77 19.72 7.67
C LEU A 169 -6.79 20.70 6.50
N GLU A 170 -5.95 21.72 6.50
CA GLU A 170 -5.79 22.66 5.38
C GLU A 170 -5.37 21.94 4.10
N LEU A 171 -4.37 21.06 4.16
CA LEU A 171 -3.95 20.24 3.02
C LEU A 171 -5.10 19.37 2.50
N TYR A 172 -5.84 18.72 3.42
CA TYR A 172 -6.99 17.90 3.06
C TYR A 172 -8.09 18.74 2.39
N MET A 173 -8.40 19.92 2.90
CA MET A 173 -9.45 20.80 2.36
C MET A 173 -9.03 21.46 1.04
N ALA A 174 -7.75 21.80 0.87
CA ALA A 174 -7.22 22.36 -0.36
C ALA A 174 -7.28 21.37 -1.53
N PHE A 175 -7.19 20.06 -1.26
CA PHE A 175 -7.32 18.96 -2.21
C PHE A 175 -6.32 19.04 -3.36
N ASP A 176 -6.76 19.37 -4.59
CA ASP A 176 -5.93 19.49 -5.80
C ASP A 176 -5.21 20.86 -5.90
N GLN A 177 -5.44 21.74 -4.95
CA GLN A 177 -4.72 23.03 -4.78
C GLN A 177 -3.72 22.98 -3.61
N ALA A 178 -3.56 21.81 -2.98
CA ALA A 178 -2.61 21.63 -1.88
C ALA A 178 -1.17 21.58 -2.39
N ASP A 179 -0.21 21.84 -1.48
CA ASP A 179 1.22 21.72 -1.77
C ASP A 179 1.57 20.27 -2.17
N GLU A 180 2.02 20.07 -3.42
CA GLU A 180 2.34 18.77 -4.01
C GLU A 180 3.47 18.02 -3.29
N ARG A 181 4.28 18.71 -2.49
CA ARG A 181 5.29 18.06 -1.65
C ARG A 181 4.66 17.18 -0.58
N TYR A 182 3.48 17.55 -0.10
CA TYR A 182 2.78 16.90 1.00
C TYR A 182 1.44 16.28 0.62
N SER A 183 0.87 16.66 -0.51
CA SER A 183 -0.46 16.18 -0.92
C SER A 183 -0.51 15.94 -2.42
N LYS A 184 -0.95 14.75 -2.82
CA LYS A 184 -1.13 14.36 -4.22
C LYS A 184 -2.49 13.75 -4.43
N VAL A 185 -3.09 14.00 -5.59
CA VAL A 185 -4.42 13.50 -5.95
C VAL A 185 -4.30 12.58 -7.15
N PHE A 186 -4.87 11.39 -7.05
CA PHE A 186 -4.84 10.35 -8.07
C PHE A 186 -6.26 9.92 -8.44
N ALA A 187 -6.46 9.47 -9.66
CA ALA A 187 -7.68 8.75 -10.00
C ALA A 187 -7.67 7.35 -9.35
N THR A 188 -8.84 6.85 -8.96
CA THR A 188 -8.95 5.56 -8.25
C THR A 188 -8.34 4.39 -9.02
N TYR A 189 -8.44 4.39 -10.36
CA TYR A 189 -7.90 3.33 -11.21
C TYR A 189 -6.37 3.30 -11.28
N GLU A 190 -5.67 4.40 -10.96
CA GLU A 190 -4.20 4.46 -10.99
C GLU A 190 -3.53 3.56 -9.96
N PHE A 191 -4.28 3.08 -8.97
CA PHE A 191 -3.81 2.13 -7.97
C PHE A 191 -4.02 0.66 -8.37
N GLY A 192 -4.66 0.43 -9.52
CA GLY A 192 -4.94 -0.89 -10.05
C GLY A 192 -3.82 -1.45 -10.92
N TYR A 193 -3.72 -2.77 -10.92
CA TYR A 193 -2.80 -3.51 -11.79
C TYR A 193 -3.38 -4.86 -12.17
N TRP A 194 -2.88 -5.41 -13.26
CA TRP A 194 -3.07 -6.82 -13.60
C TRP A 194 -1.85 -7.63 -13.13
N GLU A 195 -2.09 -8.71 -12.39
CA GLU A 195 -1.12 -9.79 -12.17
C GLU A 195 -1.34 -10.82 -13.28
N VAL A 196 -0.41 -10.90 -14.22
CA VAL A 196 -0.52 -11.74 -15.41
C VAL A 196 0.49 -12.89 -15.32
N PRO A 197 0.03 -14.15 -15.20
CA PRO A 197 0.93 -15.28 -15.33
C PRO A 197 1.50 -15.40 -16.73
N VAL A 198 2.81 -15.37 -16.85
CA VAL A 198 3.55 -15.54 -18.10
C VAL A 198 4.20 -16.92 -18.11
N TYR A 199 4.29 -17.53 -19.27
CA TYR A 199 4.80 -18.88 -19.44
C TYR A 199 5.88 -18.90 -20.51
N THR A 200 7.05 -19.46 -20.19
CA THR A 200 8.16 -19.62 -21.13
C THR A 200 8.39 -21.13 -21.39
N PRO A 201 8.29 -21.61 -22.63
CA PRO A 201 8.61 -22.98 -23.00
C PRO A 201 10.04 -23.33 -22.61
N GLN A 202 10.30 -24.62 -22.33
CA GLN A 202 11.64 -25.12 -22.04
C GLN A 202 12.22 -25.82 -23.26
N TYR A 203 13.44 -25.44 -23.63
CA TYR A 203 14.17 -26.00 -24.78
C TYR A 203 15.48 -26.63 -24.32
N ASP A 204 15.95 -27.64 -25.04
CA ASP A 204 17.27 -28.21 -24.88
C ASP A 204 18.36 -27.33 -25.55
N GLU A 205 19.62 -27.73 -25.45
CA GLU A 205 20.78 -27.05 -26.03
C GLU A 205 20.71 -26.92 -27.57
N ASN A 206 19.87 -27.71 -28.22
CA ASN A 206 19.65 -27.72 -29.66
C ASN A 206 18.38 -26.94 -30.08
N GLY A 207 17.73 -26.24 -29.16
CA GLY A 207 16.51 -25.48 -29.41
C GLY A 207 15.26 -26.34 -29.63
N LYS A 208 15.26 -27.63 -29.20
CA LYS A 208 14.10 -28.50 -29.26
C LYS A 208 13.36 -28.49 -27.92
N PRO A 209 12.01 -28.56 -27.93
CA PRO A 209 11.25 -28.65 -26.69
C PRO A 209 11.69 -29.85 -25.85
N ILE A 210 11.98 -29.63 -24.58
CA ILE A 210 12.26 -30.70 -23.63
C ILE A 210 10.98 -31.52 -23.43
N LEU A 211 11.10 -32.87 -23.58
CA LEU A 211 9.97 -33.75 -23.45
C LEU A 211 9.99 -34.47 -22.11
N ASP A 212 8.82 -34.74 -21.57
CA ASP A 212 8.61 -35.58 -20.37
C ASP A 212 8.79 -37.06 -20.70
N LYS A 213 8.70 -37.95 -19.68
CA LYS A 213 8.80 -39.38 -19.84
C LYS A 213 7.70 -40.01 -20.74
N LYS A 214 6.67 -39.24 -21.12
CA LYS A 214 5.57 -39.65 -21.98
C LYS A 214 5.68 -39.05 -23.38
N GLY A 215 6.81 -38.38 -23.71
CA GLY A 215 7.03 -37.72 -25.00
C GLY A 215 6.24 -36.43 -25.22
N LYS A 216 5.72 -35.79 -24.17
CA LYS A 216 5.05 -34.48 -24.22
C LYS A 216 5.99 -33.40 -23.77
N PRO A 217 5.87 -32.16 -24.29
CA PRO A 217 6.63 -31.06 -23.79
C PRO A 217 6.47 -30.91 -22.26
N VAL A 218 7.57 -30.71 -21.56
CA VAL A 218 7.53 -30.46 -20.12
C VAL A 218 6.74 -29.16 -19.85
N LYS A 219 6.21 -29.06 -18.62
CA LYS A 219 5.46 -27.87 -18.20
C LYS A 219 6.34 -26.63 -18.36
N PRO A 220 5.85 -25.55 -19.04
CA PRO A 220 6.58 -24.32 -19.17
C PRO A 220 6.98 -23.74 -17.81
N ASN A 221 8.09 -23.01 -17.76
CA ASN A 221 8.40 -22.15 -16.63
C ASN A 221 7.29 -21.11 -16.52
N SER A 222 6.92 -20.74 -15.30
CA SER A 222 5.90 -19.72 -15.07
C SER A 222 6.44 -18.65 -14.15
N ASP A 223 6.21 -17.41 -14.53
CA ASP A 223 6.49 -16.23 -13.75
C ASP A 223 5.24 -15.33 -13.74
N LYS A 224 5.33 -14.16 -13.14
CA LYS A 224 4.22 -13.22 -13.05
C LYS A 224 4.70 -11.82 -13.36
N GLU A 225 3.94 -11.17 -14.22
CA GLU A 225 4.13 -9.75 -14.52
C GLU A 225 3.07 -8.91 -13.79
N ILE A 226 3.51 -7.78 -13.27
CA ILE A 226 2.65 -6.79 -12.61
C ILE A 226 2.52 -5.58 -13.52
N ILE A 227 1.37 -5.48 -14.17
CA ILE A 227 1.14 -4.49 -15.23
C ILE A 227 0.18 -3.42 -14.69
N PRO A 228 0.63 -2.17 -14.48
CA PRO A 228 -0.26 -1.09 -14.04
C PRO A 228 -1.40 -0.83 -15.03
N PHE A 229 -2.58 -0.48 -14.55
CA PHE A 229 -3.71 -0.08 -15.39
C PHE A 229 -3.40 1.17 -16.22
N THR A 230 -2.40 1.94 -15.81
CA THR A 230 -1.92 3.13 -16.52
C THR A 230 -0.94 2.82 -17.66
N TYR A 231 -0.55 1.55 -17.87
CA TYR A 231 0.35 1.20 -18.97
C TYR A 231 -0.39 1.35 -20.32
N GLU A 232 0.16 2.16 -21.19
CA GLU A 232 -0.45 2.46 -22.49
C GLU A 232 -0.52 1.20 -23.36
N GLY A 233 -1.71 0.88 -23.87
CA GLY A 233 -1.96 -0.33 -24.65
C GLY A 233 -2.23 -1.59 -23.82
N GLY A 234 -2.19 -1.49 -22.47
CA GLY A 234 -2.59 -2.59 -21.57
C GLY A 234 -1.66 -3.79 -21.59
N ILE A 235 -2.23 -4.98 -21.31
CA ILE A 235 -1.48 -6.23 -21.14
C ILE A 235 -0.69 -6.61 -22.40
N GLU A 236 -1.33 -6.57 -23.56
CA GLU A 236 -0.71 -6.97 -24.82
C GLU A 236 0.50 -6.11 -25.15
N ALA A 237 0.38 -4.80 -25.04
CA ALA A 237 1.48 -3.88 -25.30
C ALA A 237 2.63 -4.06 -24.31
N PHE A 238 2.33 -4.30 -23.04
CA PHE A 238 3.35 -4.58 -22.02
C PHE A 238 4.14 -5.84 -22.36
N ILE A 239 3.45 -6.94 -22.70
CA ILE A 239 4.11 -8.20 -23.05
C ILE A 239 5.00 -8.04 -24.28
N GLU A 240 4.53 -7.32 -25.31
CA GLU A 240 5.31 -7.07 -26.52
C GLU A 240 6.55 -6.21 -26.27
N ASN A 241 6.40 -5.15 -25.47
CA ASN A 241 7.46 -4.14 -25.32
C ASN A 241 8.45 -4.50 -24.20
N GLU A 242 7.99 -5.10 -23.11
CA GLU A 242 8.79 -5.27 -21.90
C GLU A 242 9.23 -6.72 -21.66
N VAL A 243 8.48 -7.71 -22.17
CA VAL A 243 8.75 -9.13 -21.90
C VAL A 243 9.35 -9.84 -23.09
N ARG A 244 8.76 -9.72 -24.28
CA ARG A 244 9.23 -10.42 -25.49
C ARG A 244 10.66 -10.09 -25.94
N PRO A 245 11.19 -8.89 -25.75
CA PRO A 245 12.60 -8.63 -26.08
C PRO A 245 13.61 -9.54 -25.32
N TYR A 246 13.19 -10.03 -24.14
CA TYR A 246 14.01 -10.92 -23.29
C TYR A 246 13.56 -12.38 -23.33
N ALA A 247 12.30 -12.63 -23.68
CA ALA A 247 11.69 -13.96 -23.75
C ALA A 247 10.76 -14.05 -25.00
N PRO A 248 11.32 -14.23 -26.22
CA PRO A 248 10.56 -14.15 -27.47
C PRO A 248 9.38 -15.13 -27.55
N ASP A 249 9.52 -16.33 -26.94
CA ASP A 249 8.52 -17.40 -26.99
C ASP A 249 7.56 -17.35 -25.79
N VAL A 250 7.56 -16.25 -25.03
CA VAL A 250 6.62 -16.08 -23.90
C VAL A 250 5.18 -16.06 -24.40
N PHE A 251 4.31 -16.71 -23.65
CA PHE A 251 2.88 -16.64 -23.88
C PHE A 251 2.09 -16.45 -22.59
N ILE A 252 0.91 -15.89 -22.72
CA ILE A 252 -0.08 -15.72 -21.65
C ILE A 252 -1.31 -16.60 -21.98
N LYS A 253 -2.05 -16.99 -20.94
CA LYS A 253 -3.32 -17.70 -21.10
C LYS A 253 -4.45 -16.68 -20.96
N PRO A 254 -5.33 -16.53 -21.95
CA PRO A 254 -6.47 -15.62 -21.84
C PRO A 254 -7.31 -15.92 -20.59
N GLY A 255 -7.71 -14.88 -19.84
CA GLY A 255 -8.53 -15.01 -18.64
C GLY A 255 -7.77 -15.57 -17.42
N SER A 256 -6.43 -15.59 -17.46
CA SER A 256 -5.61 -16.00 -16.31
C SER A 256 -5.14 -14.81 -15.47
N GLU A 257 -5.31 -13.60 -15.98
CA GLU A 257 -4.99 -12.36 -15.30
C GLU A 257 -5.87 -12.14 -14.07
N LYS A 258 -5.29 -11.55 -13.05
CA LYS A 258 -5.98 -11.15 -11.81
C LYS A 258 -5.83 -9.68 -11.57
N ILE A 259 -6.89 -9.06 -11.10
CA ILE A 259 -6.89 -7.66 -10.71
C ILE A 259 -6.38 -7.54 -9.27
N GLY A 260 -5.42 -6.63 -9.09
CA GLY A 260 -4.94 -6.22 -7.78
C GLY A 260 -4.97 -4.71 -7.61
N TYR A 261 -4.99 -4.25 -6.35
CA TYR A 261 -4.90 -2.85 -6.00
C TYR A 261 -3.89 -2.63 -4.88
N GLU A 262 -3.03 -1.63 -5.06
CA GLU A 262 -1.96 -1.27 -4.12
C GLU A 262 -1.81 0.25 -4.03
N LEU A 263 -1.59 0.76 -2.82
CA LEU A 263 -1.43 2.17 -2.52
C LEU A 263 0.00 2.43 -2.02
N SER A 264 0.95 2.58 -2.95
CA SER A 264 2.37 2.70 -2.60
C SER A 264 2.75 4.15 -2.27
N PHE A 265 2.64 4.53 -0.98
CA PHE A 265 3.03 5.86 -0.52
C PHE A 265 4.48 6.21 -0.86
N THR A 266 5.39 5.29 -0.63
CA THR A 266 6.83 5.49 -0.90
C THR A 266 7.09 5.86 -2.35
N LYS A 267 6.40 5.19 -3.29
CA LYS A 267 6.53 5.49 -4.72
C LYS A 267 6.16 6.93 -5.05
N TYR A 268 5.12 7.46 -4.42
CA TYR A 268 4.57 8.78 -4.77
C TYR A 268 5.27 9.94 -4.07
N PHE A 269 5.80 9.72 -2.86
CA PHE A 269 6.46 10.76 -2.06
C PHE A 269 7.97 10.56 -1.95
N TYR A 270 8.53 9.57 -2.67
CA TYR A 270 9.97 9.37 -2.72
C TYR A 270 10.66 10.59 -3.32
N GLN A 271 11.54 11.19 -2.55
CA GLN A 271 12.47 12.22 -3.02
C GLN A 271 13.86 11.59 -3.06
N PRO A 272 14.49 11.49 -4.24
CA PRO A 272 15.85 10.98 -4.31
C PRO A 272 16.77 11.91 -3.51
N VAL A 273 17.47 11.35 -2.55
CA VAL A 273 18.50 12.08 -1.82
C VAL A 273 19.64 12.38 -2.82
N GLN A 274 19.92 13.66 -3.03
CA GLN A 274 21.15 14.03 -3.76
C GLN A 274 22.34 13.51 -2.95
N LEU A 275 23.01 12.53 -3.50
CA LEU A 275 24.25 12.04 -2.90
C LEU A 275 25.28 13.16 -2.95
N ARG A 276 25.91 13.41 -1.81
CA ARG A 276 27.02 14.36 -1.71
C ARG A 276 28.18 13.89 -2.59
N THR A 277 28.85 14.81 -3.24
CA THR A 277 30.02 14.49 -4.05
C THR A 277 31.17 14.01 -3.16
N LEU A 278 32.09 13.23 -3.72
CA LEU A 278 33.31 12.80 -3.03
C LEU A 278 34.13 14.00 -2.54
N GLU A 279 34.09 15.11 -3.28
CA GLU A 279 34.79 16.36 -2.93
C GLU A 279 34.17 17.00 -1.67
N GLU A 280 32.85 17.10 -1.59
CA GLU A 280 32.15 17.61 -0.40
C GLU A 280 32.42 16.75 0.84
N ILE A 281 32.36 15.41 0.69
CA ILE A 281 32.66 14.48 1.78
C ILE A 281 34.12 14.61 2.22
N THR A 282 35.06 14.73 1.26
CA THR A 282 36.49 14.88 1.55
C THR A 282 36.80 16.21 2.24
N GLN A 283 36.10 17.29 1.86
CA GLN A 283 36.23 18.60 2.54
C GLN A 283 35.77 18.53 3.99
N ASP A 284 34.64 17.88 4.27
CA ASP A 284 34.14 17.72 5.63
C ASP A 284 35.08 16.85 6.49
N ILE A 285 35.59 15.74 5.95
CA ILE A 285 36.58 14.91 6.66
C ILE A 285 37.82 15.73 7.01
N ARG A 286 38.35 16.52 6.06
CA ARG A 286 39.50 17.39 6.33
C ARG A 286 39.19 18.51 7.33
N ALA A 287 37.97 19.01 7.38
CA ALA A 287 37.55 19.99 8.37
C ALA A 287 37.53 19.37 9.77
N ILE A 288 36.95 18.18 9.89
CA ILE A 288 36.91 17.44 11.17
C ILE A 288 38.33 17.04 11.63
N GLU A 289 39.22 16.62 10.72
CA GLU A 289 40.62 16.32 11.06
C GLU A 289 41.32 17.55 11.63
N ARG A 290 41.14 18.74 11.05
CA ARG A 290 41.75 19.98 11.57
C ARG A 290 41.21 20.38 12.95
N GLU A 291 39.92 20.12 13.22
CA GLU A 291 39.31 20.37 14.54
C GLU A 291 39.82 19.38 15.59
N THR A 292 40.03 18.09 15.18
CA THR A 292 40.52 17.05 16.11
C THR A 292 42.03 17.14 16.39
N ASP A 293 42.84 17.59 15.48
CA ASP A 293 44.28 17.80 15.73
C ASP A 293 44.54 18.85 16.84
N GLY A 294 43.71 19.89 16.90
CA GLY A 294 43.73 20.87 18.00
C GLY A 294 43.26 20.30 19.33
N LEU A 295 42.27 19.42 19.35
CA LEU A 295 41.75 18.79 20.58
C LEU A 295 42.70 17.75 21.17
N LEU A 296 43.46 17.02 20.34
CA LEU A 296 44.47 16.08 20.81
C LEU A 296 45.68 16.79 21.44
N GLU A 297 46.12 17.91 20.92
CA GLU A 297 47.19 18.72 21.55
C GLU A 297 46.70 19.35 22.88
N GLU A 298 45.43 19.77 22.97
CA GLU A 298 44.85 20.32 24.21
C GLU A 298 44.69 19.27 25.32
N ILE A 299 44.39 18.01 24.95
CA ILE A 299 44.25 16.88 25.88
C ILE A 299 45.63 16.30 26.32
N LEU A 300 46.60 16.30 25.41
CA LEU A 300 47.92 15.70 25.67
C LEU A 300 48.98 16.73 26.14
N GLY A 301 48.71 18.02 25.97
CA GLY A 301 49.60 19.13 26.35
C GLY A 301 49.32 19.79 27.70
N GLY A 302 48.39 19.19 28.51
CA GLY A 302 48.08 19.66 29.87
C GLY A 302 48.91 19.00 30.97
#